data_6c22a36c34cc98b2d868d9faebe1d19b
#
_entry.id   6c22a36c34cc98b2d868d9faebe1d19b
#
_cell.length_a   1.000
_cell.length_b   1.000
_cell.length_c   1.000
_cell.angle_alpha   90.00
_cell.angle_beta   90.00
_cell.angle_gamma   90.00
#
_symmetry.space_group_name_H-M   'P 1'
#
loop_
_entity.id
_entity.type
_entity.pdbx_description
1 polymer ?
#
loop_
_entity_poly.entity_id
_entity_poly.type
_entity_poly.pdbx_seq_one_letter_code
_entity_poly.pdbx_strand_id
1 'polypeptide(L)'
;MKRLISLLMVGVMTLSLAACGGKDSGESKEPESTASNQTTAESQXEETREPQEAAGDSKRIGDADVEISFWHHMEGTNANALETVCANFNETVGKEYGIIVTPSFQGTNTAEKLNTLAQAGDWENFPDVCQVASAGIPTISGYDLFVSPEEMYAKGENIILPRESVIANNARTFTYXDELCAMPFXNSTILLYYNKELXRXAGLDPENPPXTIAQMAXAIEKLTQKDGNEVTTYGLNVQVKRYQXVNWVGGEGEYNFIGDNEGGRAGLMSKVTFGEDGTLMAYLDEWEKVIATGGYKPVEDNINEEFAMEISAMAIMSSARIGKLKELIGDEFEWATAPFPKVNESDKGGTAVGGSGIVIFXKGDADELTASWIFQQYLGGEDAQYDFCTASGYIPMNKDLYETDKMKTYMAENPEIVAAVDQLFASXPNVQEPFDIVTGDINSIIDEEMLAFAQGEQDKQTTHDNIVNKCNQKLADYVAVNAE
;
A
#
# COMPACT_ATOMS: atom_id res chain seq x y z
N MET A 1 5.11 -5.72 -53.41
CA MET A 1 6.45 -5.87 -53.99
C MET A 1 7.44 -5.01 -53.24
N LYS A 2 8.56 -5.62 -52.93
CA LYS A 2 9.81 -5.14 -52.32
C LYS A 2 9.91 -5.30 -50.82
N ARG A 3 10.69 -6.31 -50.52
CA ARG A 3 11.29 -6.66 -49.19
C ARG A 3 12.37 -5.67 -48.85
N LEU A 4 12.53 -5.43 -47.56
CA LEU A 4 13.83 -4.93 -47.04
C LEU A 4 14.19 -5.67 -45.78
N ILE A 5 15.39 -6.14 -45.79
CA ILE A 5 16.07 -6.98 -44.84
C ILE A 5 16.75 -6.09 -43.79
N SER A 6 16.61 -6.43 -42.54
CA SER A 6 17.40 -5.77 -41.47
C SER A 6 18.46 -6.72 -40.93
N LEU A 7 19.66 -6.22 -40.91
CA LEU A 7 20.86 -6.92 -40.40
C LEU A 7 20.92 -6.86 -38.87
N LEU A 8 21.18 -8.02 -38.29
CA LEU A 8 21.58 -8.13 -36.88
C LEU A 8 23.08 -7.86 -36.79
N MET A 9 23.45 -7.01 -35.84
CA MET A 9 24.84 -6.92 -35.39
C MET A 9 24.97 -7.50 -33.99
N VAL A 10 25.76 -8.55 -33.90
CA VAL A 10 26.15 -9.17 -32.64
C VAL A 10 27.55 -8.61 -32.30
N GLY A 11 27.64 -7.94 -31.18
CA GLY A 11 28.91 -7.47 -30.66
C GLY A 11 29.39 -8.39 -29.53
N VAL A 12 30.53 -9.02 -29.78
CA VAL A 12 31.22 -9.84 -28.80
C VAL A 12 32.26 -8.97 -28.09
N MET A 13 32.16 -8.88 -26.76
CA MET A 13 33.22 -8.27 -25.98
C MET A 13 33.98 -9.34 -25.22
N THR A 14 35.26 -9.37 -25.46
CA THR A 14 36.23 -10.29 -24.85
C THR A 14 36.79 -9.72 -23.55
N LEU A 15 36.91 -10.61 -22.57
CA LEU A 15 37.60 -10.35 -21.31
C LEU A 15 39.11 -10.29 -21.53
N SER A 16 39.78 -9.41 -20.84
CA SER A 16 41.19 -9.50 -20.63
C SER A 16 41.54 -9.35 -19.15
N LEU A 17 42.13 -10.42 -18.63
CA LEU A 17 42.77 -10.45 -17.32
C LEU A 17 44.17 -9.88 -17.43
N ALA A 18 44.59 -9.12 -16.45
CA ALA A 18 46.00 -8.87 -16.23
C ALA A 18 46.29 -8.85 -14.74
N ALA A 19 47.06 -9.79 -14.31
CA ALA A 19 47.62 -9.90 -12.98
C ALA A 19 49.04 -9.34 -12.97
N CYS A 20 49.47 -8.82 -11.84
CA CYS A 20 50.82 -8.73 -11.29
C CYS A 20 50.81 -7.68 -10.18
N GLY A 21 51.22 -7.88 -9.00
CA GLY A 21 52.30 -8.60 -8.39
C GLY A 21 53.29 -7.63 -7.74
N GLY A 22 53.50 -7.72 -6.47
CA GLY A 22 54.57 -6.94 -5.82
C GLY A 22 54.48 -6.88 -4.29
N LYS A 23 55.33 -7.68 -3.67
CA LYS A 23 55.67 -7.71 -2.23
C LYS A 23 56.40 -6.44 -1.79
N ASP A 24 56.29 -6.05 -0.52
CA ASP A 24 57.26 -6.36 0.56
C ASP A 24 56.87 -5.66 1.87
N SER A 25 56.80 -6.31 2.88
CA SER A 25 57.55 -6.58 4.13
C SER A 25 57.83 -5.34 4.99
N GLY A 26 57.46 -5.48 6.30
CA GLY A 26 57.87 -4.57 7.35
C GLY A 26 57.34 -5.00 8.70
N GLU A 27 58.17 -5.72 9.41
CA GLU A 27 58.00 -6.33 10.73
C GLU A 27 58.09 -5.33 11.88
N SER A 28 57.51 -5.73 13.00
CA SER A 28 57.96 -5.63 14.41
C SER A 28 57.30 -4.54 15.25
N LYS A 29 56.98 -4.67 16.49
CA LYS A 29 57.32 -5.54 17.59
C LYS A 29 56.39 -5.15 18.76
N GLU A 30 55.95 -6.15 19.51
CA GLU A 30 55.44 -5.97 20.87
C GLU A 30 56.62 -5.67 21.82
N PRO A 31 56.33 -5.15 23.00
CA PRO A 31 56.87 -5.81 24.17
C PRO A 31 55.91 -5.99 25.34
N GLU A 32 56.19 -7.06 25.99
CA GLU A 32 55.56 -7.66 27.16
C GLU A 32 55.82 -6.91 28.48
N SER A 33 54.92 -7.30 29.43
CA SER A 33 55.15 -7.63 30.86
C SER A 33 55.14 -6.41 31.79
N THR A 34 54.65 -6.50 33.00
CA THR A 34 54.92 -7.47 34.07
C THR A 34 53.86 -7.42 35.15
N ALA A 35 53.68 -8.55 35.75
CA ALA A 35 52.85 -8.77 36.93
C ALA A 35 53.54 -8.37 38.25
N SER A 36 52.78 -8.13 39.28
CA SER A 36 53.04 -8.64 40.64
C SER A 36 51.92 -8.22 41.60
N ASN A 37 51.27 -9.12 42.15
CA ASN A 37 51.30 -9.78 43.44
C ASN A 37 50.53 -9.06 44.58
N GLN A 38 49.45 -9.71 44.91
CA GLN A 38 49.03 -10.16 46.28
C GLN A 38 48.85 -9.13 47.38
N THR A 39 47.65 -9.13 47.95
CA THR A 39 47.47 -9.52 49.36
C THR A 39 46.03 -9.89 49.66
N THR A 40 45.88 -11.01 50.32
CA THR A 40 44.66 -11.57 50.89
C THR A 40 44.12 -10.79 52.05
N ALA A 41 42.80 -10.65 52.13
CA ALA A 41 42.12 -10.49 53.41
C ALA A 41 40.77 -11.19 53.33
N GLU A 42 40.63 -12.22 54.10
CA GLU A 42 39.37 -12.91 54.35
C GLU A 42 38.40 -11.99 55.08
N SER A 43 37.23 -11.88 54.58
CA SER A 43 36.09 -11.34 55.33
C SER A 43 34.87 -12.17 54.92
N GLN A 44 34.29 -12.78 55.96
CA GLN A 44 33.09 -13.60 55.82
C GLN A 44 31.89 -12.80 55.31
N UNK A 45 31.34 -13.13 54.30
CA UNK A 45 30.28 -12.58 53.93
C UNK A 45 29.18 -13.28 54.22
N GLU A 46 28.35 -12.77 54.79
CA GLU A 46 26.98 -13.24 54.97
C GLU A 46 26.38 -13.43 53.57
N GLU A 47 25.97 -14.63 53.27
CA GLU A 47 25.13 -14.96 52.12
C GLU A 47 23.78 -14.22 52.27
N THR A 48 23.67 -13.06 51.70
CA THR A 48 22.37 -12.49 51.37
C THR A 48 21.89 -13.28 50.17
N ARG A 49 20.97 -14.19 50.40
CA ARG A 49 20.14 -14.78 49.32
C ARG A 49 19.41 -13.62 48.70
N GLU A 50 19.79 -13.27 47.47
CA GLU A 50 18.94 -12.50 46.60
C GLU A 50 17.61 -13.24 46.47
N PRO A 51 16.49 -12.54 46.57
CA PRO A 51 15.20 -13.21 46.33
C PRO A 51 15.27 -13.81 44.94
N GLN A 52 15.10 -15.11 44.85
CA GLN A 52 14.81 -15.75 43.58
C GLN A 52 13.53 -15.08 43.09
N GLU A 53 13.66 -14.24 42.06
CA GLU A 53 12.49 -13.83 41.31
C GLU A 53 11.79 -15.12 40.93
N ALA A 54 10.55 -15.27 41.35
CA ALA A 54 9.68 -16.35 40.88
C ALA A 54 9.79 -16.32 39.36
N ALA A 55 10.21 -17.45 38.78
CA ALA A 55 10.24 -17.61 37.33
C ALA A 55 8.84 -17.29 36.84
N GLY A 56 8.66 -16.11 36.23
CA GLY A 56 7.40 -15.76 35.57
C GLY A 56 7.09 -16.86 34.58
N ASP A 57 5.81 -17.21 34.43
CA ASP A 57 5.40 -18.23 33.47
C ASP A 57 6.00 -17.92 32.11
N SER A 58 6.75 -18.85 31.56
CA SER A 58 7.38 -18.69 30.25
C SER A 58 6.27 -18.54 29.20
N LYS A 59 6.44 -17.58 28.30
CA LYS A 59 5.53 -17.38 27.16
C LYS A 59 5.87 -18.28 25.97
N ARG A 60 6.96 -19.05 26.07
CA ARG A 60 7.43 -19.90 24.97
C ARG A 60 6.32 -20.88 24.53
N ILE A 61 6.18 -21.01 23.22
CA ILE A 61 5.21 -21.95 22.62
C ILE A 61 5.63 -23.39 22.90
N GLY A 62 6.93 -23.67 22.78
CA GLY A 62 7.47 -25.01 23.00
C GLY A 62 8.90 -24.98 23.52
N ASP A 63 9.47 -26.15 23.77
CA ASP A 63 10.85 -26.26 24.27
C ASP A 63 11.87 -25.80 23.23
N ALA A 64 11.64 -26.10 21.97
CA ALA A 64 12.47 -25.65 20.85
C ALA A 64 11.83 -24.43 20.18
N ASP A 65 12.63 -23.63 19.52
CA ASP A 65 12.13 -22.49 18.73
C ASP A 65 11.24 -22.99 17.57
N VAL A 66 10.14 -22.29 17.33
CA VAL A 66 9.24 -22.56 16.21
C VAL A 66 9.67 -21.67 15.05
N GLU A 67 10.04 -22.27 13.94
CA GLU A 67 10.44 -21.56 12.74
C GLU A 67 9.26 -21.41 11.80
N ILE A 68 9.00 -20.18 11.32
CA ILE A 68 7.95 -19.89 10.35
C ILE A 68 8.49 -19.12 9.16
N SER A 69 7.93 -19.38 8.00
CA SER A 69 8.27 -18.70 6.75
C SER A 69 7.29 -17.57 6.49
N PHE A 70 7.83 -16.45 5.99
CA PHE A 70 7.02 -15.27 5.66
C PHE A 70 7.36 -14.82 4.24
N TRP A 71 6.39 -14.91 3.34
CA TRP A 71 6.52 -14.44 1.96
C TRP A 71 6.03 -13.00 1.85
N HIS A 72 6.83 -12.15 1.21
CA HIS A 72 6.44 -10.77 0.96
C HIS A 72 6.67 -10.36 -0.50
N HIS A 73 6.08 -9.26 -0.90
CA HIS A 73 6.18 -8.74 -2.27
C HIS A 73 6.83 -7.36 -2.34
N MET A 74 7.53 -6.94 -1.29
CA MET A 74 8.18 -5.63 -1.22
C MET A 74 9.56 -5.66 -1.89
N GLU A 75 9.93 -4.53 -2.52
CA GLU A 75 11.22 -4.37 -3.20
C GLU A 75 11.96 -3.14 -2.63
N GLY A 76 13.26 -3.10 -2.85
CA GLY A 76 14.10 -1.95 -2.54
C GLY A 76 14.03 -1.52 -1.08
N THR A 77 13.86 -0.23 -0.85
CA THR A 77 13.78 0.37 0.49
C THR A 77 12.67 -0.27 1.33
N ASN A 78 11.53 -0.56 0.70
CA ASN A 78 10.39 -1.17 1.40
C ASN A 78 10.71 -2.60 1.85
N ALA A 79 11.42 -3.37 1.04
CA ALA A 79 11.88 -4.71 1.42
C ALA A 79 12.83 -4.62 2.61
N ASN A 80 13.79 -3.68 2.56
CA ASN A 80 14.74 -3.48 3.66
C ASN A 80 14.02 -3.13 4.95
N ALA A 81 13.02 -2.24 4.89
CA ALA A 81 12.22 -1.85 6.04
C ALA A 81 11.47 -3.05 6.64
N LEU A 82 10.85 -3.85 5.78
CA LEU A 82 10.09 -5.03 6.23
C LEU A 82 11.01 -6.08 6.86
N GLU A 83 12.16 -6.32 6.25
CA GLU A 83 13.12 -7.30 6.77
C GLU A 83 13.71 -6.83 8.10
N THR A 84 13.90 -5.52 8.28
CA THR A 84 14.31 -4.95 9.58
C THR A 84 13.24 -5.20 10.64
N VAL A 85 11.96 -5.01 10.30
CA VAL A 85 10.84 -5.30 11.21
C VAL A 85 10.83 -6.79 11.60
N CYS A 86 11.09 -7.69 10.65
CA CYS A 86 11.17 -9.13 10.94
C CYS A 86 12.35 -9.44 11.87
N ALA A 87 13.51 -8.82 11.65
CA ALA A 87 14.67 -8.98 12.53
C ALA A 87 14.36 -8.47 13.95
N ASN A 88 13.68 -7.33 14.05
CA ASN A 88 13.25 -6.78 15.35
C ASN A 88 12.29 -7.73 16.06
N PHE A 89 11.34 -8.34 15.32
CA PHE A 89 10.46 -9.36 15.88
C PHE A 89 11.28 -10.51 16.47
N ASN A 90 12.25 -11.02 15.74
CA ASN A 90 13.06 -12.16 16.17
C ASN A 90 13.85 -11.84 17.44
N GLU A 91 14.25 -10.58 17.65
CA GLU A 91 15.02 -10.15 18.83
C GLU A 91 14.14 -9.77 20.03
N THR A 92 12.84 -9.58 19.83
CA THR A 92 11.92 -9.10 20.88
C THR A 92 10.80 -10.12 21.13
N VAL A 93 9.63 -9.91 20.54
CA VAL A 93 8.47 -10.78 20.75
C VAL A 93 8.77 -12.22 20.32
N GLY A 94 9.46 -12.39 19.21
CA GLY A 94 9.84 -13.73 18.73
C GLY A 94 10.70 -14.47 19.77
N LYS A 95 11.67 -13.78 20.34
CA LYS A 95 12.53 -14.36 21.38
C LYS A 95 11.74 -14.76 22.63
N GLU A 96 10.79 -13.91 23.02
CA GLU A 96 9.93 -14.13 24.19
C GLU A 96 9.07 -15.38 24.03
N TYR A 97 8.48 -15.57 22.83
CA TYR A 97 7.59 -16.70 22.54
C TYR A 97 8.32 -17.90 21.93
N GLY A 98 9.60 -17.80 21.65
CA GLY A 98 10.38 -18.86 21.00
C GLY A 98 10.01 -19.03 19.53
N ILE A 99 9.96 -17.93 18.79
CA ILE A 99 9.57 -17.91 17.35
C ILE A 99 10.71 -17.28 16.55
N ILE A 100 11.04 -17.91 15.42
CA ILE A 100 11.97 -17.35 14.44
C ILE A 100 11.24 -17.22 13.11
N VAL A 101 11.15 -15.99 12.57
CA VAL A 101 10.58 -15.71 11.26
C VAL A 101 11.69 -15.55 10.24
N THR A 102 11.55 -16.23 9.11
CA THR A 102 12.44 -16.08 7.95
C THR A 102 11.66 -15.41 6.81
N PRO A 103 11.88 -14.12 6.55
CA PRO A 103 11.21 -13.44 5.43
C PRO A 103 11.87 -13.78 4.11
N SER A 104 11.08 -13.79 3.04
CA SER A 104 11.53 -14.12 1.70
C SER A 104 10.71 -13.37 0.67
N PHE A 105 11.37 -12.62 -0.21
CA PHE A 105 10.72 -11.96 -1.35
C PHE A 105 10.31 -13.03 -2.35
N GLN A 106 9.02 -13.03 -2.75
CA GLN A 106 8.47 -14.07 -3.64
C GLN A 106 7.79 -13.47 -4.86
N GLY A 107 8.34 -12.37 -5.38
CA GLY A 107 7.77 -11.67 -6.51
C GLY A 107 6.78 -10.61 -6.09
N THR A 108 6.34 -9.81 -7.04
CA THR A 108 5.45 -8.68 -6.77
C THR A 108 3.97 -9.07 -6.66
N ASN A 109 3.63 -10.32 -7.00
CA ASN A 109 2.25 -10.83 -6.90
C ASN A 109 2.26 -12.17 -6.17
N THR A 110 2.29 -12.11 -4.84
CA THR A 110 2.30 -13.31 -3.99
C THR A 110 0.98 -14.07 -4.07
N ALA A 111 -0.15 -13.37 -4.27
CA ALA A 111 -1.45 -14.03 -4.39
C ALA A 111 -1.47 -14.98 -5.60
N GLU A 112 -0.89 -14.56 -6.72
CA GLU A 112 -0.78 -15.42 -7.92
C GLU A 112 0.09 -16.65 -7.63
N LYS A 113 1.17 -16.47 -6.91
CA LYS A 113 2.05 -17.59 -6.54
C LYS A 113 1.34 -18.60 -5.64
N LEU A 114 0.59 -18.11 -4.64
CA LEU A 114 -0.24 -18.97 -3.79
C LEU A 114 -1.27 -19.73 -4.63
N ASN A 115 -1.93 -19.05 -5.56
CA ASN A 115 -2.95 -19.68 -6.41
C ASN A 115 -2.35 -20.78 -7.30
N THR A 116 -1.16 -20.56 -7.83
CA THR A 116 -0.44 -21.56 -8.62
C THR A 116 -0.18 -22.83 -7.79
N LEU A 117 0.29 -22.65 -6.56
CA LEU A 117 0.52 -23.78 -5.65
C LEU A 117 -0.80 -24.50 -5.30
N ALA A 118 -1.85 -23.73 -5.03
CA ALA A 118 -3.16 -24.28 -4.66
C ALA A 118 -3.75 -25.11 -5.81
N GLN A 119 -3.66 -24.61 -7.04
CA GLN A 119 -4.16 -25.33 -8.22
C GLN A 119 -3.41 -26.63 -8.48
N ALA A 120 -2.12 -26.66 -8.11
CA ALA A 120 -1.29 -27.87 -8.22
C ALA A 120 -1.47 -28.82 -7.03
N GLY A 121 -2.24 -28.42 -6.02
CA GLY A 121 -2.40 -29.18 -4.78
C GLY A 121 -1.11 -29.22 -3.96
N ASP A 122 -0.22 -28.28 -4.15
CA ASP A 122 1.11 -28.24 -3.56
C ASP A 122 1.07 -27.46 -2.22
N TRP A 123 0.32 -27.99 -1.28
CA TRP A 123 0.10 -27.34 0.01
C TRP A 123 1.35 -27.34 0.90
N GLU A 124 2.25 -28.29 0.69
CA GLU A 124 3.51 -28.39 1.44
C GLU A 124 4.39 -27.16 1.25
N ASN A 125 4.33 -26.57 0.05
CA ASN A 125 5.17 -25.43 -0.29
C ASN A 125 4.52 -24.08 0.00
N PHE A 126 3.34 -24.05 0.62
CA PHE A 126 2.74 -22.81 1.12
C PHE A 126 3.62 -22.22 2.21
N PRO A 127 3.69 -20.89 2.30
CA PRO A 127 4.33 -20.25 3.46
C PRO A 127 3.43 -20.35 4.69
N ASP A 128 3.98 -20.09 5.86
CA ASP A 128 3.17 -19.97 7.08
C ASP A 128 2.42 -18.64 7.07
N VAL A 129 3.10 -17.56 6.63
CA VAL A 129 2.58 -16.19 6.61
C VAL A 129 2.86 -15.58 5.24
N CYS A 130 1.92 -14.80 4.71
CA CYS A 130 2.09 -14.18 3.39
C CYS A 130 1.49 -12.78 3.34
N GLN A 131 2.23 -11.84 2.78
CA GLN A 131 1.73 -10.50 2.48
C GLN A 131 1.01 -10.56 1.12
N VAL A 132 -0.22 -10.05 1.07
CA VAL A 132 -1.05 -10.12 -0.14
C VAL A 132 -1.79 -8.80 -0.37
N ALA A 133 -2.09 -8.50 -1.63
CA ALA A 133 -3.01 -7.42 -2.00
C ALA A 133 -4.45 -7.84 -1.67
N SER A 134 -5.31 -6.87 -1.38
CA SER A 134 -6.70 -7.15 -0.97
C SER A 134 -7.50 -7.90 -2.06
N ALA A 135 -7.20 -7.66 -3.34
CA ALA A 135 -7.90 -8.32 -4.45
C ALA A 135 -7.78 -9.85 -4.39
N GLY A 136 -6.75 -10.38 -3.76
CA GLY A 136 -6.56 -11.83 -3.62
C GLY A 136 -7.41 -12.49 -2.53
N ILE A 137 -8.02 -11.71 -1.66
CA ILE A 137 -8.70 -12.22 -0.46
C ILE A 137 -9.85 -13.20 -0.78
N PRO A 138 -10.75 -12.91 -1.74
CA PRO A 138 -11.82 -13.87 -2.00
C PRO A 138 -11.32 -15.27 -2.37
N THR A 139 -10.28 -15.36 -3.19
CA THR A 139 -9.68 -16.64 -3.57
C THR A 139 -8.95 -17.31 -2.40
N ILE A 140 -8.10 -16.55 -1.73
CA ILE A 140 -7.24 -17.06 -0.64
C ILE A 140 -8.10 -17.58 0.52
N SER A 141 -9.18 -16.86 0.85
CA SER A 141 -10.07 -17.27 1.96
C SER A 141 -10.78 -18.61 1.70
N GLY A 142 -10.77 -19.08 0.46
CA GLY A 142 -11.35 -20.37 0.09
C GLY A 142 -10.38 -21.55 0.17
N TYR A 143 -9.09 -21.32 0.41
CA TYR A 143 -8.11 -22.41 0.51
C TYR A 143 -8.30 -23.20 1.79
N ASP A 144 -8.12 -24.53 1.73
CA ASP A 144 -8.28 -25.43 2.88
C ASP A 144 -7.36 -25.04 4.04
N LEU A 145 -6.15 -24.53 3.75
CA LEU A 145 -5.16 -24.18 4.76
C LEU A 145 -5.42 -22.80 5.41
N PHE A 146 -6.31 -22.00 4.83
CA PHE A 146 -6.50 -20.62 5.26
C PHE A 146 -7.08 -20.55 6.68
N VAL A 147 -6.50 -19.66 7.50
CA VAL A 147 -7.01 -19.34 8.83
C VAL A 147 -7.14 -17.82 8.94
N SER A 148 -8.35 -17.35 9.25
CA SER A 148 -8.62 -15.90 9.31
C SER A 148 -8.27 -15.31 10.68
N PRO A 149 -7.92 -14.00 10.72
CA PRO A 149 -7.87 -13.30 12.01
C PRO A 149 -9.20 -13.35 12.76
N GLU A 150 -10.34 -13.34 12.04
CA GLU A 150 -11.66 -13.47 12.65
C GLU A 150 -11.74 -14.71 13.53
N GLU A 151 -11.29 -15.84 12.99
CA GLU A 151 -11.28 -17.14 13.69
C GLU A 151 -10.33 -17.09 14.90
N MET A 152 -9.16 -16.51 14.73
CA MET A 152 -8.17 -16.44 15.82
C MET A 152 -8.62 -15.51 16.94
N TYR A 153 -9.23 -14.37 16.62
CA TYR A 153 -9.82 -13.49 17.63
C TYR A 153 -10.96 -14.17 18.39
N ALA A 154 -11.77 -14.97 17.69
CA ALA A 154 -12.88 -15.70 18.33
C ALA A 154 -12.38 -16.73 19.34
N LYS A 155 -11.24 -17.35 19.10
CA LYS A 155 -10.60 -18.26 20.05
C LYS A 155 -10.12 -17.53 21.30
N GLY A 156 -9.73 -16.27 21.17
CA GLY A 156 -9.32 -15.43 22.30
C GLY A 156 -7.98 -15.78 22.92
N GLU A 157 -7.14 -16.55 22.23
CA GLU A 157 -5.84 -16.99 22.72
C GLU A 157 -4.71 -16.21 22.07
N ASN A 158 -3.68 -15.91 22.86
CA ASN A 158 -2.46 -15.26 22.36
C ASN A 158 -2.74 -13.94 21.65
N ILE A 159 -3.64 -13.13 22.22
CA ILE A 159 -3.99 -11.82 21.68
C ILE A 159 -2.92 -10.81 22.12
N ILE A 160 -2.14 -10.27 21.18
CA ILE A 160 -1.16 -9.22 21.47
C ILE A 160 -1.52 -7.91 20.77
N LEU A 161 -2.49 -7.94 19.83
CA LEU A 161 -3.03 -6.75 19.17
C LEU A 161 -4.54 -6.75 19.37
N PRO A 162 -5.09 -5.88 20.22
CA PRO A 162 -6.55 -5.79 20.35
C PRO A 162 -7.19 -5.49 19.01
N ARG A 163 -8.29 -6.16 18.69
CA ARG A 163 -8.98 -5.98 17.42
C ARG A 163 -9.35 -4.50 17.17
N GLU A 164 -9.77 -3.81 18.22
CA GLU A 164 -10.17 -2.41 18.15
C GLU A 164 -9.00 -1.44 17.86
N SER A 165 -7.75 -1.91 17.92
CA SER A 165 -6.59 -1.10 17.54
C SER A 165 -6.47 -0.95 16.03
N VAL A 166 -7.11 -1.81 15.25
CA VAL A 166 -7.11 -1.76 13.77
C VAL A 166 -8.13 -0.71 13.32
N ILE A 167 -7.70 0.23 12.48
CA ILE A 167 -8.59 1.27 11.94
C ILE A 167 -9.71 0.60 11.12
N ALA A 168 -10.95 1.04 11.33
CA ALA A 168 -12.14 0.38 10.78
C ALA A 168 -12.12 0.25 9.25
N ASN A 169 -11.71 1.29 8.53
CA ASN A 169 -11.62 1.21 7.06
C ASN A 169 -10.58 0.18 6.60
N ASN A 170 -9.46 0.09 7.34
CA ASN A 170 -8.42 -0.89 7.03
C ASN A 170 -8.91 -2.31 7.26
N ALA A 171 -9.65 -2.52 8.34
CA ALA A 171 -10.26 -3.83 8.61
C ALA A 171 -11.27 -4.18 7.51
N ARG A 172 -12.09 -3.20 7.10
CA ARG A 172 -13.11 -3.42 6.06
C ARG A 172 -12.47 -3.78 4.72
N THR A 173 -11.30 -3.22 4.40
CA THR A 173 -10.57 -3.56 3.18
C THR A 173 -10.35 -5.06 3.05
N PHE A 174 -10.06 -5.74 4.18
CA PHE A 174 -9.73 -7.16 4.20
C PHE A 174 -10.87 -8.03 4.77
N THR A 175 -12.10 -7.50 4.79
CA THR A 175 -13.31 -8.23 5.25
C THR A 175 -14.07 -8.75 4.04
N TYR A 176 -14.35 -10.05 4.08
CA TYR A 176 -15.09 -10.74 3.02
C TYR A 176 -16.02 -11.74 3.68
N UNK A 177 -17.28 -11.54 3.21
CA UNK A 177 -18.16 -12.35 3.77
C UNK A 177 -18.33 -12.17 5.22
N ASP A 178 -18.28 -11.06 5.68
CA ASP A 178 -18.35 -10.62 7.09
C ASP A 178 -17.22 -11.16 7.99
N GLU A 179 -16.19 -11.63 7.39
CA GLU A 179 -15.05 -12.22 8.10
C GLU A 179 -13.80 -11.38 7.83
N LEU A 180 -13.08 -10.98 8.89
CA LEU A 180 -11.77 -10.34 8.74
C LEU A 180 -10.79 -11.42 8.29
N CYS A 181 -10.32 -11.33 7.04
CA CYS A 181 -9.54 -12.38 6.39
C CYS A 181 -8.03 -12.13 6.43
N ALA A 182 -7.60 -10.90 6.64
CA ALA A 182 -6.18 -10.56 6.72
C ALA A 182 -5.99 -9.46 7.75
N MET A 183 -4.81 -9.42 8.37
CA MET A 183 -4.42 -8.27 9.19
C MET A 183 -3.94 -7.17 8.25
N PRO A 184 -4.55 -5.97 8.23
CA PRO A 184 -4.04 -4.88 7.41
C PRO A 184 -2.58 -4.56 7.76
N PHE A 185 -1.81 -4.18 6.78
CA PHE A 185 -0.39 -3.89 7.04
C PHE A 185 0.03 -2.50 6.56
N UNK A 186 -0.07 -2.00 5.50
CA UNK A 186 0.29 -0.81 5.07
C UNK A 186 -0.85 -0.23 4.48
N ASN A 187 -0.79 1.01 4.48
CA ASN A 187 -1.89 1.77 3.86
C ASN A 187 -1.36 2.80 2.92
N SER A 188 -2.12 3.07 1.89
CA SER A 188 -1.97 4.25 1.04
C SER A 188 -3.36 4.78 0.71
N THR A 189 -3.42 6.04 0.28
CA THR A 189 -4.68 6.67 -0.13
C THR A 189 -4.39 7.65 -1.27
N ILE A 190 -5.41 7.95 -2.05
CA ILE A 190 -5.30 8.83 -3.20
C ILE A 190 -5.35 10.28 -2.74
N LEU A 191 -4.44 11.11 -3.24
CA LEU A 191 -4.30 12.51 -2.80
C LEU A 191 -4.16 13.45 -3.98
N LEU A 192 -4.46 14.72 -3.74
CA LEU A 192 -4.10 15.82 -4.63
C LEU A 192 -2.71 16.31 -4.22
N TYR A 193 -1.80 16.37 -5.18
CA TYR A 193 -0.48 16.98 -5.02
C TYR A 193 -0.49 18.31 -5.75
N TYR A 194 0.11 19.34 -5.15
CA TYR A 194 0.09 20.65 -5.80
C TYR A 194 1.36 21.44 -5.51
N ASN A 195 1.78 22.21 -6.52
CA ASN A 195 2.94 23.07 -6.46
C ASN A 195 2.50 24.41 -5.87
N LYS A 196 2.93 24.69 -4.64
CA LYS A 196 2.49 25.89 -3.89
C LYS A 196 2.95 27.18 -4.56
N GLU A 197 4.12 27.16 -5.16
CA GLU A 197 4.66 28.35 -5.85
C GLU A 197 3.86 28.66 -7.11
N LEU A 198 3.51 27.68 -7.88
CA LEU A 198 2.62 27.86 -9.01
C LEU A 198 1.19 28.30 -8.60
N UNK A 199 0.73 27.78 -7.48
CA UNK A 199 -0.39 28.14 -6.97
C UNK A 199 -0.40 29.54 -6.75
N ARG A 200 0.64 30.21 -6.05
CA ARG A 200 0.82 31.67 -5.80
C ARG A 200 0.93 32.48 -7.09
N UNK A 201 1.59 31.88 -7.93
CA UNK A 201 1.84 32.47 -9.08
C UNK A 201 0.71 32.75 -9.87
N ALA A 202 -0.28 31.99 -9.73
CA ALA A 202 -1.58 32.09 -10.42
C ALA A 202 -2.62 32.91 -9.64
N GLY A 203 -2.26 33.42 -8.49
CA GLY A 203 -3.17 34.20 -7.65
C GLY A 203 -4.07 33.33 -6.78
N LEU A 204 -3.74 32.06 -6.63
CA LEU A 204 -4.48 31.10 -5.77
C LEU A 204 -3.82 31.01 -4.39
N ASP A 205 -4.62 30.74 -3.37
CA ASP A 205 -4.13 30.56 -2.00
C ASP A 205 -3.65 29.12 -1.82
N PRO A 206 -2.34 28.89 -1.67
CA PRO A 206 -1.83 27.53 -1.50
C PRO A 206 -2.21 26.88 -0.18
N GLU A 207 -2.74 27.65 0.78
CA GLU A 207 -3.23 27.11 2.05
C GLU A 207 -4.70 26.64 1.96
N ASN A 208 -5.37 26.91 0.83
CA ASN A 208 -6.77 26.51 0.58
C ASN A 208 -6.86 25.82 -0.79
N PRO A 209 -6.27 24.64 -0.95
CA PRO A 209 -6.33 23.91 -2.22
C PRO A 209 -7.76 23.44 -2.55
N PRO A 210 -8.03 23.13 -3.81
CA PRO A 210 -9.38 22.70 -4.22
C PRO A 210 -9.93 21.52 -3.41
N UNK A 211 -11.11 21.59 -3.07
CA UNK A 211 -11.78 20.68 -2.32
C UNK A 211 -12.69 19.89 -3.06
N THR A 212 -13.13 20.42 -4.28
CA THR A 212 -14.08 19.71 -5.16
C THR A 212 -13.55 19.71 -6.59
N ILE A 213 -14.14 18.85 -7.43
CA ILE A 213 -13.78 18.82 -8.86
C ILE A 213 -14.05 20.21 -9.49
N ALA A 214 -15.17 20.84 -9.14
CA ALA A 214 -15.47 22.17 -9.69
C ALA A 214 -14.42 23.21 -9.28
N GLN A 215 -14.00 23.21 -8.03
CA GLN A 215 -12.93 24.12 -7.56
C GLN A 215 -11.60 23.78 -8.25
N MET A 216 -11.34 22.50 -8.45
CA MET A 216 -10.13 22.06 -9.14
C MET A 216 -10.13 22.54 -10.58
N ALA A 217 -11.27 22.48 -11.27
CA ALA A 217 -11.40 23.05 -12.63
C ALA A 217 -11.10 24.55 -12.68
N UNK A 218 -11.43 25.12 -11.69
CA UNK A 218 -11.19 26.40 -11.56
C UNK A 218 -9.85 26.75 -11.43
N ALA A 219 -9.19 26.02 -10.63
CA ALA A 219 -7.74 26.19 -10.43
C ALA A 219 -6.94 25.83 -11.70
N ILE A 220 -7.32 24.78 -12.40
CA ILE A 220 -6.66 24.36 -13.63
C ILE A 220 -6.59 25.50 -14.62
N GLU A 221 -7.68 26.24 -14.82
CA GLU A 221 -7.70 27.35 -15.78
C GLU A 221 -6.66 28.41 -15.42
N LYS A 222 -6.52 28.72 -14.13
CA LYS A 222 -5.56 29.73 -13.66
C LYS A 222 -4.11 29.24 -13.71
N LEU A 223 -3.90 27.96 -13.46
CA LEU A 223 -2.56 27.37 -13.37
C LEU A 223 -1.95 27.07 -14.74
N THR A 224 -2.78 26.82 -15.74
CA THR A 224 -2.33 26.40 -17.07
C THR A 224 -1.52 27.53 -17.72
N GLN A 225 -0.33 27.21 -18.21
CA GLN A 225 0.53 28.14 -18.91
C GLN A 225 0.67 27.70 -20.36
N LYS A 226 0.67 28.66 -21.26
CA LYS A 226 0.73 28.39 -22.71
C LYS A 226 1.80 29.31 -23.38
N ASP A 227 2.39 28.79 -24.44
CA ASP A 227 3.17 29.56 -25.39
C ASP A 227 2.41 29.46 -26.72
N GLY A 228 1.70 30.54 -27.06
CA GLY A 228 0.75 30.51 -28.16
C GLY A 228 -0.39 29.54 -27.85
N ASN A 229 -0.58 28.53 -28.68
CA ASN A 229 -1.59 27.49 -28.49
C ASN A 229 -1.04 26.24 -27.77
N GLU A 230 0.26 26.19 -27.54
CA GLU A 230 0.91 25.04 -26.90
C GLU A 230 0.90 25.19 -25.38
N VAL A 231 0.39 24.15 -24.68
CA VAL A 231 0.42 24.11 -23.21
C VAL A 231 1.85 23.78 -22.76
N THR A 232 2.44 24.64 -21.95
CA THR A 232 3.78 24.42 -21.39
C THR A 232 3.73 23.94 -19.95
N THR A 233 2.69 24.31 -19.20
CA THR A 233 2.39 23.77 -17.87
C THR A 233 0.89 23.44 -17.83
N TYR A 234 0.57 22.18 -17.61
CA TYR A 234 -0.82 21.74 -17.41
C TYR A 234 -1.23 22.07 -15.97
N GLY A 235 -2.49 22.44 -15.79
CA GLY A 235 -3.04 22.66 -14.45
C GLY A 235 -3.17 21.36 -13.68
N LEU A 236 -3.47 20.26 -14.38
CA LEU A 236 -3.69 18.95 -13.73
C LEU A 236 -3.22 17.83 -14.65
N ASN A 237 -2.55 16.83 -14.06
CA ASN A 237 -2.23 15.57 -14.71
C ASN A 237 -2.85 14.42 -13.90
N VAL A 238 -3.70 13.65 -14.52
CA VAL A 238 -4.22 12.38 -14.00
C VAL A 238 -4.80 11.56 -15.16
N GLN A 239 -4.48 10.28 -15.20
CA GLN A 239 -5.14 9.36 -16.11
C GLN A 239 -6.22 8.63 -15.32
N VAL A 240 -7.49 8.82 -15.70
CA VAL A 240 -8.61 8.24 -14.97
C VAL A 240 -8.79 6.80 -15.37
N LYS A 241 -8.49 5.91 -14.44
CA LYS A 241 -8.65 4.46 -14.56
C LYS A 241 -9.56 3.98 -13.43
N ARG A 242 -9.62 2.68 -13.24
CA ARG A 242 -10.42 2.06 -12.19
C ARG A 242 -10.14 2.70 -10.81
N TYR A 243 -8.88 2.88 -10.46
CA TYR A 243 -8.46 3.43 -9.17
C TYR A 243 -9.12 4.79 -8.88
N GLN A 244 -9.08 5.70 -9.85
CA GLN A 244 -9.70 7.00 -9.71
C GLN A 244 -11.24 6.94 -9.73
N UNK A 245 -11.83 6.23 -10.57
CA UNK A 245 -13.13 6.07 -10.68
C UNK A 245 -13.72 5.64 -9.51
N VAL A 246 -13.17 4.53 -8.91
CA VAL A 246 -13.64 3.96 -7.63
C VAL A 246 -13.68 5.03 -6.53
N ASN A 247 -12.62 5.80 -6.40
CA ASN A 247 -12.52 6.80 -5.34
C ASN A 247 -13.49 7.98 -5.55
N TRP A 248 -13.66 8.46 -6.77
CA TRP A 248 -14.61 9.55 -7.02
C TRP A 248 -16.04 9.07 -6.88
N VAL A 249 -16.39 8.03 -7.59
CA VAL A 249 -17.78 7.53 -7.63
C VAL A 249 -18.13 6.89 -6.28
N GLY A 250 -17.23 6.09 -5.72
CA GLY A 250 -17.44 5.42 -4.44
C GLY A 250 -17.55 6.38 -3.27
N GLY A 251 -16.93 7.56 -3.38
CA GLY A 251 -16.94 8.56 -2.32
C GLY A 251 -18.18 9.47 -2.28
N GLU A 252 -19.10 9.33 -3.23
CA GLU A 252 -20.23 10.27 -3.35
C GLU A 252 -21.26 10.15 -2.23
N GLY A 253 -21.38 8.98 -1.59
CA GLY A 253 -22.31 8.79 -0.48
C GLY A 253 -21.59 8.63 0.85
N GLU A 254 -22.31 8.23 1.87
CA GLU A 254 -21.69 7.80 3.13
C GLU A 254 -20.97 6.46 2.93
N TYR A 255 -21.46 5.69 1.98
CA TYR A 255 -20.81 4.51 1.46
C TYR A 255 -21.33 4.30 0.04
N ASN A 256 -20.47 3.83 -0.82
CA ASN A 256 -20.87 3.46 -2.17
C ASN A 256 -19.98 2.32 -2.60
N PHE A 257 -20.60 1.20 -2.89
CA PHE A 257 -19.86 0.01 -3.24
C PHE A 257 -19.50 -0.05 -4.74
N ILE A 258 -19.98 0.86 -5.54
CA ILE A 258 -19.92 0.90 -7.01
C ILE A 258 -20.48 -0.38 -7.69
N GLY A 259 -20.75 -1.40 -6.95
CA GLY A 259 -21.30 -2.66 -7.45
C GLY A 259 -22.18 -3.35 -6.42
N ASP A 260 -22.81 -4.43 -6.81
CA ASP A 260 -23.68 -5.22 -5.96
C ASP A 260 -22.89 -6.04 -4.94
N ASN A 261 -23.62 -6.75 -4.08
CA ASN A 261 -23.03 -7.60 -3.02
C ASN A 261 -22.09 -6.81 -2.12
N GLU A 262 -22.48 -5.58 -1.77
CA GLU A 262 -21.68 -4.67 -0.95
C GLU A 262 -20.29 -4.43 -1.57
N GLY A 263 -20.26 -4.22 -2.90
CA GLY A 263 -19.01 -4.04 -3.63
C GLY A 263 -18.16 -5.30 -3.63
N GLY A 264 -18.81 -6.46 -3.61
CA GLY A 264 -18.13 -7.74 -3.60
C GLY A 264 -17.74 -8.23 -2.22
N ARG A 265 -18.14 -7.53 -1.15
CA ARG A 265 -17.82 -7.94 0.24
C ARG A 265 -18.77 -9.03 0.77
N ALA A 266 -19.99 -9.12 0.18
CA ALA A 266 -20.99 -10.14 0.55
C ALA A 266 -21.08 -11.26 -0.50
N GLY A 267 -20.00 -11.50 -1.22
CA GLY A 267 -19.90 -12.36 -2.39
C GLY A 267 -19.41 -11.52 -3.55
N LEU A 268 -18.72 -12.12 -4.51
CA LEU A 268 -18.11 -11.36 -5.62
C LEU A 268 -19.13 -10.49 -6.35
N MET A 269 -18.69 -9.31 -6.76
CA MET A 269 -19.50 -8.36 -7.53
C MET A 269 -19.93 -8.99 -8.85
N SER A 270 -21.21 -8.92 -9.18
CA SER A 270 -21.74 -9.47 -10.42
C SER A 270 -22.22 -8.39 -11.40
N LYS A 271 -22.41 -7.17 -10.93
CA LYS A 271 -22.74 -6.01 -11.76
C LYS A 271 -22.29 -4.73 -11.08
N VAL A 272 -22.02 -3.69 -11.89
CA VAL A 272 -21.79 -2.35 -11.35
C VAL A 272 -23.16 -1.69 -11.10
N THR A 273 -23.22 -0.83 -10.09
CA THR A 273 -24.46 -0.15 -9.69
C THR A 273 -24.42 1.36 -9.94
N PHE A 274 -23.26 1.90 -10.30
CA PHE A 274 -23.04 3.33 -10.42
C PHE A 274 -23.79 3.98 -11.60
N GLY A 275 -24.30 3.19 -12.55
CA GLY A 275 -25.17 3.70 -13.61
C GLY A 275 -26.58 3.96 -13.08
N GLU A 276 -27.15 2.95 -12.43
CA GLU A 276 -28.56 2.99 -11.97
C GLU A 276 -28.76 3.92 -10.75
N ASP A 277 -27.72 4.12 -9.93
CA ASP A 277 -27.82 4.99 -8.75
C ASP A 277 -27.47 6.47 -9.04
N GLY A 278 -27.03 6.76 -10.26
CA GLY A 278 -26.75 8.13 -10.70
C GLY A 278 -25.36 8.66 -10.34
N THR A 279 -24.55 7.89 -9.62
CA THR A 279 -23.26 8.38 -9.14
C THR A 279 -22.23 8.54 -10.27
N LEU A 280 -22.24 7.66 -11.27
CA LEU A 280 -21.30 7.81 -12.41
C LEU A 280 -21.62 9.09 -13.19
N MET A 281 -22.88 9.35 -13.49
CA MET A 281 -23.25 10.57 -14.23
C MET A 281 -22.94 11.82 -13.42
N ALA A 282 -23.17 11.81 -12.10
CA ALA A 282 -22.82 12.94 -11.24
C ALA A 282 -21.33 13.27 -11.33
N TYR A 283 -20.48 12.24 -11.35
CA TYR A 283 -19.04 12.41 -11.56
C TYR A 283 -18.75 12.98 -12.96
N LEU A 284 -19.34 12.40 -13.98
CA LEU A 284 -19.08 12.85 -15.38
C LEU A 284 -19.55 14.30 -15.61
N ASP A 285 -20.64 14.71 -14.97
CA ASP A 285 -21.11 16.11 -15.02
C ASP A 285 -20.05 17.08 -14.50
N GLU A 286 -19.38 16.71 -13.42
CA GLU A 286 -18.31 17.55 -12.85
C GLU A 286 -17.02 17.43 -13.68
N TRP A 287 -16.71 16.23 -14.16
CA TRP A 287 -15.48 15.98 -14.91
C TRP A 287 -15.42 16.72 -16.23
N GLU A 288 -16.58 16.92 -16.89
CA GLU A 288 -16.60 17.70 -18.14
C GLU A 288 -16.12 19.15 -17.92
N LYS A 289 -16.25 19.68 -16.69
CA LYS A 289 -15.72 21.00 -16.34
C LYS A 289 -14.18 21.00 -16.39
N VAL A 290 -13.57 19.91 -15.93
CA VAL A 290 -12.10 19.74 -15.99
C VAL A 290 -11.63 19.65 -17.45
N ILE A 291 -12.32 18.84 -18.25
CA ILE A 291 -11.98 18.67 -19.68
C ILE A 291 -12.10 20.01 -20.42
N ALA A 292 -13.12 20.79 -20.11
CA ALA A 292 -13.38 22.09 -20.78
C ALA A 292 -12.31 23.14 -20.48
N THR A 293 -11.46 22.97 -19.47
CA THR A 293 -10.44 23.95 -19.09
C THR A 293 -9.34 24.13 -20.14
N GLY A 294 -9.05 23.09 -20.91
CA GLY A 294 -7.91 23.08 -21.84
C GLY A 294 -6.55 22.90 -21.18
N GLY A 295 -6.53 22.74 -19.85
CA GLY A 295 -5.29 22.56 -19.07
C GLY A 295 -5.14 21.24 -18.37
N TYR A 296 -5.93 20.27 -18.75
CA TYR A 296 -5.93 18.91 -18.20
C TYR A 296 -5.14 17.98 -19.10
N LYS A 297 -4.13 17.30 -18.54
CA LYS A 297 -3.36 16.26 -19.23
C LYS A 297 -3.94 14.90 -18.83
N PRO A 298 -4.60 14.17 -19.74
CA PRO A 298 -5.31 12.95 -19.38
C PRO A 298 -4.47 11.68 -19.44
N VAL A 299 -3.18 11.77 -19.77
CA VAL A 299 -2.28 10.63 -19.90
C VAL A 299 -1.16 10.75 -18.88
N GLU A 300 -0.87 9.66 -18.17
CA GLU A 300 0.27 9.56 -17.27
C GLU A 300 1.42 8.89 -18.01
N ASP A 301 2.44 9.66 -18.38
CA ASP A 301 3.68 9.11 -18.95
C ASP A 301 4.71 8.89 -17.85
N ASN A 302 5.09 9.97 -17.18
CA ASN A 302 6.03 9.97 -16.07
C ASN A 302 5.52 10.97 -15.04
N ILE A 303 4.39 10.65 -14.39
CA ILE A 303 3.66 11.62 -13.58
C ILE A 303 4.50 12.25 -12.45
N ASN A 304 5.36 11.44 -11.81
CA ASN A 304 6.24 11.95 -10.75
C ASN A 304 7.21 12.99 -11.30
N GLU A 305 7.91 12.63 -12.36
CA GLU A 305 8.92 13.48 -13.01
C GLU A 305 8.28 14.72 -13.61
N GLU A 306 7.11 14.57 -14.22
CA GLU A 306 6.41 15.71 -14.83
C GLU A 306 5.95 16.72 -13.77
N PHE A 307 5.49 16.24 -12.61
CA PHE A 307 5.16 17.12 -11.49
C PHE A 307 6.43 17.80 -10.95
N ALA A 308 7.52 17.06 -10.78
CA ALA A 308 8.80 17.59 -10.29
C ALA A 308 9.43 18.60 -11.26
N MET A 309 9.13 18.48 -12.57
CA MET A 309 9.66 19.38 -13.62
C MET A 309 8.72 20.53 -13.92
N GLU A 310 7.63 20.69 -13.18
CA GLU A 310 6.63 21.74 -13.35
C GLU A 310 5.88 21.66 -14.70
N ILE A 311 5.84 20.47 -15.30
CA ILE A 311 5.03 20.21 -16.50
C ILE A 311 3.53 20.14 -16.10
N SER A 312 3.25 19.74 -14.85
CA SER A 312 1.91 19.87 -14.28
C SER A 312 1.98 20.57 -12.93
N ALA A 313 1.04 21.45 -12.67
CA ALA A 313 0.97 22.22 -11.41
C ALA A 313 0.29 21.40 -10.31
N MET A 314 -0.64 20.53 -10.68
CA MET A 314 -1.33 19.60 -9.79
C MET A 314 -1.28 18.21 -10.40
N ALA A 315 -1.30 17.18 -9.54
CA ALA A 315 -1.37 15.80 -9.97
C ALA A 315 -2.15 14.99 -8.92
N ILE A 316 -2.80 13.93 -9.36
CA ILE A 316 -3.52 13.03 -8.46
C ILE A 316 -2.74 11.71 -8.43
N MET A 317 -2.29 11.33 -7.24
CA MET A 317 -1.41 10.18 -7.06
C MET A 317 -1.64 9.56 -5.68
N SER A 318 -1.22 8.32 -5.52
CA SER A 318 -1.20 7.64 -4.23
C SER A 318 -0.25 8.35 -3.25
N SER A 319 -0.59 8.32 -1.96
CA SER A 319 0.31 8.77 -0.89
C SER A 319 1.64 8.01 -0.88
N ALA A 320 1.69 6.83 -1.49
CA ALA A 320 2.93 6.06 -1.61
C ALA A 320 3.99 6.77 -2.47
N ARG A 321 3.61 7.81 -3.23
CA ARG A 321 4.53 8.59 -4.08
C ARG A 321 5.27 9.70 -3.33
N ILE A 322 4.87 10.00 -2.09
CA ILE A 322 5.42 11.14 -1.33
C ILE A 322 6.95 11.05 -1.22
N GLY A 323 7.48 9.89 -0.84
CA GLY A 323 8.92 9.69 -0.69
C GLY A 323 9.69 9.95 -1.98
N LYS A 324 9.15 9.46 -3.11
CA LYS A 324 9.77 9.66 -4.42
C LYS A 324 9.77 11.13 -4.84
N LEU A 325 8.67 11.84 -4.55
CA LEU A 325 8.58 13.27 -4.88
C LEU A 325 9.54 14.08 -4.04
N LYS A 326 9.73 13.75 -2.76
CA LYS A 326 10.73 14.42 -1.91
C LYS A 326 12.12 14.31 -2.53
N GLU A 327 12.48 13.13 -3.04
CA GLU A 327 13.75 12.92 -3.74
C GLU A 327 13.86 13.77 -5.01
N LEU A 328 12.83 13.70 -5.86
CA LEU A 328 12.86 14.34 -7.17
C LEU A 328 12.84 15.88 -7.08
N ILE A 329 12.03 16.42 -6.17
CA ILE A 329 11.84 17.87 -6.06
C ILE A 329 12.93 18.52 -5.21
N GLY A 330 13.32 17.87 -4.10
CA GLY A 330 14.28 18.44 -3.17
C GLY A 330 13.84 19.83 -2.73
N ASP A 331 14.70 20.83 -2.89
CA ASP A 331 14.45 22.23 -2.51
C ASP A 331 14.04 23.11 -3.70
N GLU A 332 13.74 22.53 -4.87
CA GLU A 332 13.47 23.29 -6.09
C GLU A 332 12.22 24.17 -5.98
N PHE A 333 11.16 23.69 -5.31
CA PHE A 333 9.95 24.47 -5.05
C PHE A 333 9.18 23.88 -3.88
N GLU A 334 8.31 24.69 -3.26
CA GLU A 334 7.39 24.25 -2.24
C GLU A 334 6.21 23.50 -2.87
N TRP A 335 5.86 22.38 -2.28
CA TRP A 335 4.71 21.59 -2.71
C TRP A 335 4.01 20.99 -1.48
N ALA A 336 2.79 20.54 -1.68
CA ALA A 336 2.01 19.95 -0.60
C ALA A 336 1.04 18.91 -1.15
N THR A 337 0.45 18.18 -0.24
CA THR A 337 -0.66 17.26 -0.52
C THR A 337 -1.93 17.82 0.09
N ALA A 338 -3.06 17.39 -0.47
CA ALA A 338 -4.38 17.74 0.02
C ALA A 338 -5.29 16.53 -0.13
N PRO A 339 -6.42 16.48 0.59
CA PRO A 339 -7.39 15.41 0.39
C PRO A 339 -7.85 15.37 -1.08
N PHE A 340 -8.18 14.18 -1.52
CA PHE A 340 -8.70 13.93 -2.87
C PHE A 340 -9.95 14.80 -3.09
N PRO A 341 -10.00 15.59 -4.18
CA PRO A 341 -11.15 16.48 -4.38
C PRO A 341 -12.45 15.68 -4.58
N LYS A 342 -13.51 16.09 -3.90
CA LYS A 342 -14.82 15.42 -3.96
C LYS A 342 -15.52 15.74 -5.27
N VAL A 343 -16.43 14.85 -5.69
CA VAL A 343 -17.33 15.13 -6.80
C VAL A 343 -18.19 16.36 -6.46
N ASN A 344 -18.84 16.35 -5.29
CA ASN A 344 -19.64 17.48 -4.78
C ASN A 344 -19.27 17.78 -3.33
N GLU A 345 -19.43 19.02 -2.93
CA GLU A 345 -19.08 19.49 -1.58
C GLU A 345 -19.80 18.70 -0.47
N SER A 346 -21.05 18.26 -0.74
CA SER A 346 -21.86 17.53 0.23
C SER A 346 -21.43 16.06 0.41
N ASP A 347 -20.54 15.54 -0.41
CA ASP A 347 -20.12 14.14 -0.35
C ASP A 347 -19.40 13.83 0.97
N LYS A 348 -19.68 12.68 1.55
CA LYS A 348 -19.15 12.29 2.86
C LYS A 348 -18.40 10.96 2.87
N GLY A 349 -18.43 10.23 1.75
CA GLY A 349 -17.88 8.88 1.72
C GLY A 349 -16.35 8.80 1.92
N GLY A 350 -15.64 9.75 1.33
CA GLY A 350 -14.17 9.76 1.38
C GLY A 350 -13.56 8.87 0.32
N THR A 351 -12.49 8.16 0.68
CA THR A 351 -11.71 7.37 -0.27
C THR A 351 -11.48 5.94 0.24
N ALA A 352 -11.25 5.04 -0.72
CA ALA A 352 -10.85 3.67 -0.42
C ALA A 352 -9.41 3.63 0.08
N VAL A 353 -9.12 2.65 0.91
CA VAL A 353 -7.77 2.42 1.44
C VAL A 353 -7.05 1.45 0.50
N GLY A 354 -5.84 1.81 0.08
CA GLY A 354 -4.93 0.91 -0.61
C GLY A 354 -3.93 0.29 0.36
N GLY A 355 -3.10 -0.59 -0.14
CA GLY A 355 -2.05 -1.23 0.64
C GLY A 355 -2.18 -2.74 0.63
N SER A 356 -1.54 -3.38 1.59
CA SER A 356 -1.51 -4.84 1.66
C SER A 356 -1.94 -5.35 3.03
N GLY A 357 -2.24 -6.64 3.07
CA GLY A 357 -2.58 -7.34 4.30
C GLY A 357 -1.75 -8.60 4.47
N ILE A 358 -1.84 -9.18 5.65
CA ILE A 358 -1.07 -10.36 6.05
C ILE A 358 -2.05 -11.51 6.31
N VAL A 359 -1.86 -12.64 5.62
CA VAL A 359 -2.64 -13.87 5.81
C VAL A 359 -1.78 -14.96 6.42
N ILE A 360 -2.40 -15.94 7.09
CA ILE A 360 -1.73 -17.10 7.69
C ILE A 360 -2.41 -18.40 7.27
N PHE A 361 -1.64 -19.45 7.33
CA PHE A 361 -2.08 -20.79 6.89
C PHE A 361 -1.70 -21.86 7.91
N UNK A 362 -2.40 -22.76 8.15
CA UNK A 362 -2.20 -23.66 8.96
C UNK A 362 -1.80 -24.74 8.25
N LYS A 363 -0.77 -25.35 8.34
CA LYS A 363 -0.19 -26.51 7.67
C LYS A 363 -0.20 -27.77 8.56
N GLY A 364 -1.09 -27.80 9.50
CA GLY A 364 -1.28 -28.96 10.38
C GLY A 364 -0.50 -28.96 11.69
N ASP A 365 0.39 -28.01 11.89
CA ASP A 365 1.16 -27.87 13.13
C ASP A 365 0.56 -26.72 13.95
N ALA A 366 0.03 -27.04 15.13
CA ALA A 366 -0.64 -26.08 16.00
C ALA A 366 0.33 -25.00 16.52
N ASP A 367 1.58 -25.38 16.78
CA ASP A 367 2.59 -24.44 17.26
C ASP A 367 2.99 -23.44 16.17
N GLU A 368 3.13 -23.92 14.93
CA GLU A 368 3.39 -23.04 13.79
C GLU A 368 2.23 -22.07 13.56
N LEU A 369 0.98 -22.52 13.70
CA LEU A 369 -0.17 -21.64 13.59
C LEU A 369 -0.16 -20.56 14.68
N THR A 370 0.09 -20.95 15.92
CA THR A 370 0.19 -20.01 17.03
C THR A 370 1.28 -18.97 16.76
N ALA A 371 2.46 -19.43 16.31
CA ALA A 371 3.58 -18.55 15.97
C ALA A 371 3.21 -17.58 14.85
N SER A 372 2.53 -18.08 13.82
CA SER A 372 2.08 -17.27 12.68
C SER A 372 1.09 -16.19 13.14
N TRP A 373 0.15 -16.54 14.03
CA TRP A 373 -0.84 -15.61 14.57
C TRP A 373 -0.15 -14.49 15.39
N ILE A 374 0.81 -14.85 16.21
CA ILE A 374 1.57 -13.86 17.01
C ILE A 374 2.33 -12.90 16.08
N PHE A 375 3.01 -13.45 15.06
CA PHE A 375 3.75 -12.61 14.10
C PHE A 375 2.80 -11.73 13.27
N GLN A 376 1.67 -12.27 12.81
CA GLN A 376 0.66 -11.51 12.06
C GLN A 376 0.19 -10.31 12.89
N GLN A 377 -0.07 -10.48 14.17
CA GLN A 377 -0.46 -9.40 15.07
C GLN A 377 0.68 -8.41 15.30
N TYR A 378 1.90 -8.91 15.46
CA TYR A 378 3.08 -8.04 15.66
C TYR A 378 3.21 -7.05 14.52
N LEU A 379 3.00 -7.49 13.29
CA LEU A 379 3.10 -6.62 12.11
C LEU A 379 2.06 -5.48 12.15
N GLY A 380 0.92 -5.67 12.80
CA GLY A 380 -0.10 -4.64 13.01
C GLY A 380 0.10 -3.83 14.29
N GLY A 381 1.06 -4.17 15.10
CA GLY A 381 1.33 -3.51 16.39
C GLY A 381 2.02 -2.18 16.24
N GLU A 382 2.05 -1.40 17.33
CA GLU A 382 2.58 -0.03 17.31
C GLU A 382 4.05 0.02 16.85
N ASP A 383 4.90 -0.88 17.36
CA ASP A 383 6.34 -0.85 17.05
C ASP A 383 6.59 -1.14 15.55
N ALA A 384 6.01 -2.22 15.03
CA ALA A 384 6.18 -2.60 13.63
C ALA A 384 5.60 -1.55 12.70
N GLN A 385 4.42 -1.04 13.02
CA GLN A 385 3.74 -0.02 12.21
C GLN A 385 4.56 1.28 12.17
N TYR A 386 5.08 1.71 13.31
CA TYR A 386 5.94 2.90 13.35
C TYR A 386 7.21 2.67 12.52
N ASP A 387 7.92 1.58 12.77
CA ASP A 387 9.21 1.32 12.11
C ASP A 387 9.04 1.15 10.60
N PHE A 388 8.04 0.37 10.16
CA PHE A 388 7.82 0.15 8.74
C PHE A 388 7.31 1.41 8.04
N CYS A 389 6.30 2.07 8.61
CA CYS A 389 5.64 3.20 7.93
C CYS A 389 6.55 4.43 7.87
N THR A 390 7.33 4.71 8.92
CA THR A 390 8.25 5.85 8.88
C THR A 390 9.43 5.60 7.93
N ALA A 391 9.82 4.35 7.72
CA ALA A 391 10.88 4.01 6.76
C ALA A 391 10.38 3.96 5.32
N SER A 392 9.13 3.54 5.10
CA SER A 392 8.58 3.31 3.77
C SER A 392 7.74 4.46 3.22
N GLY A 393 7.16 5.28 4.11
CA GLY A 393 6.22 6.34 3.72
C GLY A 393 4.77 5.88 3.62
N TYR A 394 4.48 4.62 3.90
CA TYR A 394 3.10 4.14 4.01
C TYR A 394 2.46 4.67 5.28
N ILE A 395 1.14 4.58 5.37
CA ILE A 395 0.35 5.15 6.47
C ILE A 395 -0.02 4.01 7.45
N PRO A 396 0.24 4.20 8.76
CA PRO A 396 -0.07 3.14 9.74
C PRO A 396 -1.57 2.82 9.87
N MET A 397 -1.85 1.54 10.08
CA MET A 397 -3.22 1.03 10.28
C MET A 397 -3.61 0.88 11.75
N ASN A 398 -2.69 1.13 12.67
CA ASN A 398 -2.93 1.00 14.11
C ASN A 398 -3.33 2.36 14.68
N LYS A 399 -4.59 2.49 15.14
CA LYS A 399 -5.08 3.80 15.59
C LYS A 399 -4.40 4.29 16.86
N ASP A 400 -3.95 3.36 17.72
CA ASP A 400 -3.30 3.72 18.99
C ASP A 400 -1.95 4.38 18.77
N LEU A 401 -1.25 4.02 17.69
CA LEU A 401 0.03 4.61 17.33
C LEU A 401 -0.09 6.14 17.17
N TYR A 402 -1.20 6.62 16.61
CA TYR A 402 -1.40 8.06 16.37
C TYR A 402 -1.51 8.87 17.67
N GLU A 403 -1.78 8.22 18.80
CA GLU A 403 -1.84 8.87 20.11
C GLU A 403 -0.47 8.98 20.78
N THR A 404 0.56 8.33 20.22
CA THR A 404 1.91 8.34 20.81
C THR A 404 2.67 9.61 20.46
N ASP A 405 3.57 10.03 21.33
CA ASP A 405 4.42 11.21 21.09
C ASP A 405 5.32 11.02 19.89
N LYS A 406 5.85 9.80 19.69
CA LYS A 406 6.75 9.55 18.55
C LYS A 406 6.05 9.72 17.21
N MET A 407 4.78 9.29 17.11
CA MET A 407 4.03 9.45 15.87
C MET A 407 3.62 10.91 15.64
N LYS A 408 3.21 11.60 16.68
CA LYS A 408 2.89 13.04 16.60
C LYS A 408 4.11 13.85 16.14
N THR A 409 5.30 13.53 16.65
CA THR A 409 6.56 14.16 16.25
C THR A 409 6.85 13.88 14.77
N TYR A 410 6.70 12.62 14.36
CA TYR A 410 6.94 12.23 12.96
C TYR A 410 6.01 13.00 12.02
N MET A 411 4.72 13.12 12.36
CA MET A 411 3.75 13.84 11.53
C MET A 411 4.07 15.34 11.47
N ALA A 412 4.53 15.93 12.58
CA ALA A 412 4.93 17.34 12.61
C ALA A 412 6.15 17.59 11.71
N GLU A 413 7.08 16.64 11.65
CA GLU A 413 8.29 16.72 10.83
C GLU A 413 8.05 16.36 9.37
N ASN A 414 6.92 15.69 9.06
CA ASN A 414 6.57 15.21 7.72
C ASN A 414 5.14 15.64 7.40
N PRO A 415 4.89 16.95 7.26
CA PRO A 415 3.51 17.46 7.10
C PRO A 415 2.81 16.95 5.83
N GLU A 416 3.54 16.47 4.84
CA GLU A 416 2.97 15.97 3.59
C GLU A 416 2.15 14.68 3.79
N ILE A 417 2.27 13.97 4.94
CA ILE A 417 1.44 12.79 5.18
C ILE A 417 0.13 13.12 5.91
N VAL A 418 -0.01 14.33 6.44
CA VAL A 418 -1.15 14.69 7.31
C VAL A 418 -2.47 14.58 6.55
N ALA A 419 -2.53 15.03 5.30
CA ALA A 419 -3.76 14.92 4.48
C ALA A 419 -4.19 13.46 4.33
N ALA A 420 -3.24 12.55 4.12
CA ALA A 420 -3.54 11.12 4.00
C ALA A 420 -4.11 10.54 5.30
N VAL A 421 -3.52 10.91 6.42
CA VAL A 421 -4.00 10.46 7.76
C VAL A 421 -5.41 10.99 8.01
N ASP A 422 -5.62 12.30 7.78
CA ASP A 422 -6.93 12.92 7.99
C ASP A 422 -8.00 12.26 7.10
N GLN A 423 -7.66 12.00 5.84
CA GLN A 423 -8.57 11.36 4.89
C GLN A 423 -8.91 9.93 5.30
N LEU A 424 -7.94 9.18 5.79
CA LEU A 424 -8.14 7.83 6.30
C LEU A 424 -9.18 7.83 7.43
N PHE A 425 -9.02 8.72 8.42
CA PHE A 425 -9.94 8.77 9.56
C PHE A 425 -11.31 9.35 9.19
N ALA A 426 -11.39 10.18 8.15
CA ALA A 426 -12.64 10.82 7.70
C ALA A 426 -13.46 9.94 6.76
N SER A 427 -12.89 8.91 6.19
CA SER A 427 -13.58 8.11 5.16
C SER A 427 -14.44 6.99 5.78
N UNK A 428 -15.49 6.72 5.20
CA UNK A 428 -16.30 5.84 5.63
C UNK A 428 -15.75 4.61 5.37
N PRO A 429 -15.96 3.64 6.22
CA PRO A 429 -15.34 2.30 6.02
C PRO A 429 -15.85 1.54 4.81
N ASN A 430 -17.06 1.81 4.37
CA ASN A 430 -17.63 1.08 3.22
C ASN A 430 -17.25 1.66 1.86
N VAL A 431 -16.43 2.71 1.82
CA VAL A 431 -15.83 3.18 0.56
C VAL A 431 -14.58 2.31 0.33
N GLN A 432 -14.72 1.34 -0.57
CA GLN A 432 -13.70 0.30 -0.73
C GLN A 432 -13.52 -0.04 -2.21
N GLU A 433 -12.34 -0.50 -2.55
CA GLU A 433 -12.06 -1.12 -3.84
C GLU A 433 -12.91 -2.39 -3.95
N PRO A 434 -13.74 -2.55 -4.98
CA PRO A 434 -14.63 -3.72 -5.04
C PRO A 434 -13.89 -5.03 -5.29
N PHE A 435 -14.45 -6.11 -4.76
CA PHE A 435 -13.97 -7.47 -5.04
C PHE A 435 -14.72 -8.04 -6.25
N ASP A 436 -13.98 -8.28 -7.30
CA ASP A 436 -14.48 -8.90 -8.54
C ASP A 436 -13.35 -9.70 -9.18
N ILE A 437 -13.69 -10.45 -10.24
CA ILE A 437 -12.71 -11.32 -10.88
C ILE A 437 -12.22 -10.75 -12.22
N VAL A 438 -12.80 -9.64 -12.66
CA VAL A 438 -12.45 -9.00 -13.93
C VAL A 438 -11.83 -7.62 -13.73
N THR A 439 -11.07 -7.47 -12.65
CA THR A 439 -10.44 -6.20 -12.22
C THR A 439 -9.66 -5.54 -13.36
N GLY A 440 -8.82 -6.30 -14.05
CA GLY A 440 -8.03 -5.80 -15.17
C GLY A 440 -8.88 -5.33 -16.35
N ASP A 441 -9.95 -6.07 -16.65
CA ASP A 441 -10.87 -5.70 -17.74
C ASP A 441 -11.61 -4.40 -17.41
N ILE A 442 -12.10 -4.27 -16.16
CA ILE A 442 -12.79 -3.06 -15.71
C ILE A 442 -11.83 -1.87 -15.77
N ASN A 443 -10.58 -2.07 -15.34
CA ASN A 443 -9.55 -1.02 -15.40
C ASN A 443 -9.36 -0.54 -16.85
N SER A 444 -9.23 -1.46 -17.79
CA SER A 444 -9.05 -1.13 -19.23
C SER A 444 -10.25 -0.43 -19.82
N ILE A 445 -11.46 -0.87 -19.46
CA ILE A 445 -12.71 -0.25 -19.94
C ILE A 445 -12.77 1.22 -19.47
N ILE A 446 -12.56 1.46 -18.20
CA ILE A 446 -12.61 2.81 -17.63
C ILE A 446 -11.54 3.70 -18.30
N ASP A 447 -10.30 3.19 -18.39
CA ASP A 447 -9.20 3.91 -19.02
C ASP A 447 -9.54 4.35 -20.45
N GLU A 448 -9.98 3.41 -21.28
CA GLU A 448 -10.30 3.68 -22.70
C GLU A 448 -11.46 4.66 -22.86
N GLU A 449 -12.53 4.48 -22.07
CA GLU A 449 -13.72 5.32 -22.19
C GLU A 449 -13.44 6.74 -21.65
N MET A 450 -12.75 6.85 -20.54
CA MET A 450 -12.41 8.16 -19.96
C MET A 450 -11.43 8.93 -20.85
N LEU A 451 -10.49 8.24 -21.48
CA LEU A 451 -9.56 8.89 -22.40
C LEU A 451 -10.30 9.39 -23.65
N ALA A 452 -11.19 8.61 -24.23
CA ALA A 452 -12.01 9.03 -25.37
C ALA A 452 -12.86 10.26 -25.02
N PHE A 453 -13.43 10.29 -23.81
CA PHE A 453 -14.18 11.44 -23.29
C PHE A 453 -13.28 12.66 -23.17
N ALA A 454 -12.11 12.51 -22.56
CA ALA A 454 -11.16 13.60 -22.36
C ALA A 454 -10.67 14.20 -23.68
N GLN A 455 -10.55 13.38 -24.72
CA GLN A 455 -10.06 13.79 -26.04
C GLN A 455 -11.18 14.33 -26.95
N GLY A 456 -12.42 14.38 -26.46
CA GLY A 456 -13.54 14.90 -27.21
C GLY A 456 -14.08 13.96 -28.29
N GLU A 457 -13.71 12.68 -28.20
CA GLU A 457 -14.15 11.66 -29.18
C GLU A 457 -15.58 11.20 -28.93
N GLN A 458 -16.10 11.42 -27.73
CA GLN A 458 -17.45 11.02 -27.34
C GLN A 458 -17.97 11.92 -26.22
N ASP A 459 -19.28 12.02 -26.11
CA ASP A 459 -19.91 12.82 -25.05
C ASP A 459 -20.04 12.05 -23.73
N LYS A 460 -20.50 12.71 -22.68
CA LYS A 460 -20.59 12.09 -21.37
C LYS A 460 -21.65 10.98 -21.31
N GLN A 461 -22.77 11.10 -22.05
CA GLN A 461 -23.80 10.06 -22.05
C GLN A 461 -23.28 8.78 -22.71
N THR A 462 -22.55 8.90 -23.81
CA THR A 462 -21.92 7.77 -24.49
C THR A 462 -20.87 7.14 -23.56
N THR A 463 -20.08 7.96 -22.91
CA THR A 463 -19.04 7.48 -21.95
C THR A 463 -19.70 6.71 -20.82
N HIS A 464 -20.75 7.28 -20.21
CA HIS A 464 -21.52 6.65 -19.14
C HIS A 464 -22.06 5.28 -19.57
N ASP A 465 -22.76 5.25 -20.69
CA ASP A 465 -23.42 4.03 -21.17
C ASP A 465 -22.38 2.95 -21.52
N ASN A 466 -21.29 3.35 -22.17
CA ASN A 466 -20.22 2.40 -22.53
C ASN A 466 -19.57 1.80 -21.28
N ILE A 467 -19.26 2.61 -20.28
CA ILE A 467 -18.64 2.10 -19.03
C ILE A 467 -19.59 1.09 -18.36
N VAL A 468 -20.87 1.48 -18.17
CA VAL A 468 -21.84 0.61 -17.49
C VAL A 468 -22.03 -0.69 -18.28
N ASN A 469 -22.28 -0.59 -19.57
CA ASN A 469 -22.62 -1.77 -20.39
C ASN A 469 -21.43 -2.70 -20.56
N LYS A 470 -20.24 -2.14 -20.80
CA LYS A 470 -19.03 -2.97 -20.99
C LYS A 470 -18.60 -3.66 -19.70
N CYS A 471 -18.66 -2.96 -18.56
CA CYS A 471 -18.35 -3.56 -17.27
C CYS A 471 -19.33 -4.68 -16.93
N ASN A 472 -20.62 -4.43 -17.10
CA ASN A 472 -21.65 -5.44 -16.82
C ASN A 472 -21.53 -6.65 -17.75
N GLN A 473 -21.15 -6.43 -19.01
CA GLN A 473 -20.95 -7.54 -19.95
C GLN A 473 -19.78 -8.43 -19.51
N LYS A 474 -18.66 -7.82 -19.09
CA LYS A 474 -17.50 -8.59 -18.62
C LYS A 474 -17.84 -9.42 -17.38
N LEU A 475 -18.57 -8.82 -16.43
CA LEU A 475 -18.99 -9.52 -15.22
C LEU A 475 -19.94 -10.67 -15.56
N ALA A 476 -20.92 -10.45 -16.46
CA ALA A 476 -21.86 -11.48 -16.90
C ALA A 476 -21.14 -12.61 -17.64
N ASP A 477 -20.18 -12.30 -18.50
CA ASP A 477 -19.40 -13.29 -19.24
C ASP A 477 -18.63 -14.21 -18.28
N TYR A 478 -18.03 -13.63 -17.24
CA TYR A 478 -17.32 -14.43 -16.24
C TYR A 478 -18.26 -15.37 -15.49
N VAL A 479 -19.42 -14.85 -15.06
CA VAL A 479 -20.43 -15.66 -14.36
C VAL A 479 -20.88 -16.83 -15.24
N ALA A 480 -21.15 -16.58 -16.52
CA ALA A 480 -21.60 -17.62 -17.48
C ALA A 480 -20.56 -18.74 -17.64
N VAL A 481 -19.25 -18.35 -17.72
CA VAL A 481 -18.16 -19.33 -17.92
C VAL A 481 -17.94 -20.17 -16.66
N ASN A 482 -18.15 -19.59 -15.47
CA ASN A 482 -17.83 -20.25 -14.21
C ASN A 482 -19.05 -20.83 -13.48
N ALA A 483 -20.25 -20.79 -14.11
CA ALA A 483 -21.48 -21.37 -13.54
C ALA A 483 -21.59 -22.88 -13.83
N GLU A 484 -20.71 -23.47 -14.64
CA GLU A 484 -20.61 -24.90 -14.94
C GLU A 484 -19.56 -25.56 -14.04
#